data_9747d5b7b73fbc81041ffe7de627e762
#
_entry.id   9747d5b7b73fbc81041ffe7de627e762
#
_cell.length_a   1.000
_cell.length_b   1.000
_cell.length_c   1.000
_cell.angle_alpha   90.00
_cell.angle_beta   90.00
_cell.angle_gamma   90.00
#
_symmetry.space_group_name_H-M   'P 1'
#
loop_
_entity.id
_entity.type
_entity.pdbx_description
1 polymer ?
#
loop_
_entity_poly.entity_id
_entity_poly.type
_entity_poly.pdbx_seq_one_letter_code
_entity_poly.pdbx_strand_id
1 'polypeptide(L)'
;MAIEYLGLSSLNGPLAVLEGVSGAAYDEIVEMTVNGKEKKLGRIIEVYEDKAVIQVFESTENMALRNTHTRLTGHPMEIGVSVDMLGRTFDGIGNPIDGLGPVLAEKRLDVNGKPLNPVAREYPRNYIRTGISAIDGLTTLIRGQKLPIFSGNGLPHDQLAAQIVMQSSLGDDTDEKFAVVFAAMGVKYDVAEYFERTFRESGVLDHVAMFINLANDPVVERLITPQGGFDRGRIPGLXKGNAHPGDPDGYDLLCGSHAGSLLLQGEIPSRKGYPGYLYSELASLYERAGIVAGVNGSVTQIPILTMPGDDITHPIPDLTGYITEGQIVLDRTLHGQSIYPPISVLPSLSRLMKDGIGEGYTREDHQDVANQLFSCYARVGDARALASVIGEDELSPLDKKYLEFGKAFEKRFIGQDPHDNRTVIDTLNIGWELLGLLPREELDRIDTKILDQYYKPA
;
A
#
# COMPACT_ATOMS: atom_id res chain seq x y z
N MET A 1 -28.48 28.93 -10.06
CA MET A 1 -29.46 28.65 -8.98
C MET A 1 -29.43 27.14 -8.76
N ALA A 2 -29.06 26.66 -7.60
CA ALA A 2 -29.04 25.22 -7.33
C ALA A 2 -30.49 24.71 -7.26
N ILE A 3 -30.81 23.68 -8.02
CA ILE A 3 -32.11 23.04 -8.01
C ILE A 3 -32.16 22.09 -6.82
N GLU A 4 -33.20 22.20 -6.02
CA GLU A 4 -33.42 21.32 -4.87
C GLU A 4 -34.66 20.49 -5.13
N TYR A 5 -34.51 19.19 -5.01
CA TYR A 5 -35.58 18.21 -5.22
C TYR A 5 -36.13 17.77 -3.86
N LEU A 6 -37.46 17.78 -3.72
CA LEU A 6 -38.13 17.38 -2.48
C LEU A 6 -38.65 15.95 -2.62
N GLY A 7 -38.25 15.10 -1.71
CA GLY A 7 -38.70 13.72 -1.63
C GLY A 7 -37.88 12.78 -2.48
N LEU A 8 -37.95 11.49 -2.12
CA LEU A 8 -37.36 10.38 -2.84
C LEU A 8 -38.48 9.46 -3.32
N SER A 9 -38.32 8.82 -4.46
CA SER A 9 -39.32 7.86 -4.95
C SER A 9 -39.18 6.51 -4.25
N SER A 10 -37.95 6.09 -3.91
CA SER A 10 -37.72 4.86 -3.14
C SER A 10 -36.39 4.92 -2.37
N LEU A 11 -36.28 4.04 -1.37
CA LEU A 11 -35.09 3.90 -0.54
C LEU A 11 -34.92 2.41 -0.27
N ASN A 12 -33.76 1.86 -0.62
CA ASN A 12 -33.46 0.44 -0.47
C ASN A 12 -32.01 0.24 -0.05
N GLY A 13 -31.80 -0.04 1.24
CA GLY A 13 -30.46 -0.09 1.80
C GLY A 13 -29.74 1.26 1.59
N PRO A 14 -28.53 1.28 1.06
CA PRO A 14 -27.82 2.54 0.82
C PRO A 14 -28.25 3.27 -0.47
N LEU A 15 -29.23 2.74 -1.19
CA LEU A 15 -29.65 3.30 -2.48
C LEU A 15 -30.94 4.11 -2.34
N ALA A 16 -30.89 5.36 -2.81
CA ALA A 16 -32.05 6.27 -2.89
C ALA A 16 -32.33 6.57 -4.36
N VAL A 17 -33.62 6.61 -4.74
CA VAL A 17 -33.99 6.95 -6.11
C VAL A 17 -34.72 8.29 -6.10
N LEU A 18 -34.27 9.20 -6.95
CA LEU A 18 -34.82 10.50 -7.16
C LEU A 18 -35.47 10.53 -8.55
N GLU A 19 -36.72 11.00 -8.65
CA GLU A 19 -37.46 11.14 -9.92
C GLU A 19 -37.71 12.61 -10.27
N GLY A 20 -37.97 12.86 -11.54
CA GLY A 20 -38.19 14.21 -12.05
C GLY A 20 -36.90 15.03 -12.13
N VAL A 21 -35.75 14.35 -12.25
CA VAL A 21 -34.42 14.99 -12.22
C VAL A 21 -34.02 15.40 -13.63
N SER A 22 -33.50 16.61 -13.78
CA SER A 22 -32.93 17.06 -15.04
C SER A 22 -31.49 17.52 -14.84
N GLY A 23 -30.60 17.11 -15.73
CA GLY A 23 -29.20 17.52 -15.72
C GLY A 23 -28.31 16.80 -14.72
N ALA A 24 -28.78 15.69 -14.15
CA ALA A 24 -27.93 14.82 -13.28
C ALA A 24 -26.82 14.15 -14.10
N ALA A 25 -25.66 14.05 -13.54
CA ALA A 25 -24.51 13.39 -14.18
C ALA A 25 -24.07 12.17 -13.38
N TYR A 26 -23.55 11.18 -14.09
CA TYR A 26 -22.92 10.02 -13.45
C TYR A 26 -21.75 10.48 -12.57
N ASP A 27 -21.67 9.91 -11.38
CA ASP A 27 -20.61 10.19 -10.39
C ASP A 27 -20.71 11.56 -9.72
N GLU A 28 -21.77 12.31 -10.01
CA GLU A 28 -22.04 13.61 -9.35
C GLU A 28 -22.40 13.41 -7.89
N ILE A 29 -21.86 14.28 -7.03
CA ILE A 29 -22.20 14.30 -5.60
C ILE A 29 -23.54 15.03 -5.41
N VAL A 30 -24.33 14.50 -4.50
CA VAL A 30 -25.57 15.13 -4.04
C VAL A 30 -25.51 15.37 -2.53
N GLU A 31 -26.04 16.51 -2.13
CA GLU A 31 -26.25 16.82 -0.71
C GLU A 31 -27.70 16.55 -0.37
N MET A 32 -27.93 15.71 0.62
CA MET A 32 -29.29 15.38 1.07
C MET A 32 -29.49 15.94 2.47
N THR A 33 -30.51 16.72 2.66
CA THR A 33 -30.92 17.26 3.97
C THR A 33 -32.13 16.47 4.46
N VAL A 34 -31.95 15.73 5.55
CA VAL A 34 -33.00 14.87 6.13
C VAL A 34 -33.64 15.61 7.28
N ASN A 35 -35.00 15.69 7.23
CA ASN A 35 -35.80 16.36 8.26
C ASN A 35 -35.35 17.81 8.56
N GLY A 36 -34.79 18.49 7.58
CA GLY A 36 -34.33 19.88 7.69
C GLY A 36 -33.13 20.13 8.60
N LYS A 37 -32.44 19.08 9.05
CA LYS A 37 -31.33 19.22 9.99
C LYS A 37 -30.09 18.41 9.62
N GLU A 38 -30.25 17.12 9.40
CA GLU A 38 -29.16 16.20 9.16
C GLU A 38 -28.73 16.25 7.71
N LYS A 39 -27.48 16.51 7.45
CA LYS A 39 -26.92 16.50 6.09
C LYS A 39 -26.24 15.16 5.84
N LYS A 40 -26.49 14.61 4.68
CA LYS A 40 -25.86 13.36 4.19
C LYS A 40 -25.36 13.60 2.78
N LEU A 41 -24.29 12.90 2.43
CA LEU A 41 -23.74 12.93 1.08
C LEU A 41 -24.11 11.65 0.34
N GLY A 42 -24.24 11.76 -0.98
CA GLY A 42 -24.43 10.61 -1.85
C GLY A 42 -23.79 10.86 -3.20
N ARG A 43 -23.65 9.79 -3.97
CA ARG A 43 -23.08 9.82 -5.31
C ARG A 43 -24.10 9.22 -6.28
N ILE A 44 -24.28 9.85 -7.43
CA ILE A 44 -25.15 9.32 -8.49
C ILE A 44 -24.41 8.19 -9.20
N ILE A 45 -24.98 6.99 -9.12
CA ILE A 45 -24.41 5.77 -9.72
C ILE A 45 -25.10 5.32 -11.00
N GLU A 46 -26.33 5.81 -11.22
CA GLU A 46 -27.06 5.55 -12.48
C GLU A 46 -27.95 6.74 -12.80
N VAL A 47 -28.09 7.03 -14.08
CA VAL A 47 -28.98 8.07 -14.59
C VAL A 47 -29.82 7.47 -15.70
N TYR A 48 -31.13 7.61 -15.56
CA TYR A 48 -32.14 7.26 -16.57
C TYR A 48 -32.95 8.52 -16.90
N GLU A 49 -33.43 8.68 -18.08
CA GLU A 49 -34.21 9.84 -18.57
C GLU A 49 -34.48 10.95 -17.54
N ASP A 50 -35.39 10.69 -16.59
CA ASP A 50 -35.76 11.61 -15.54
C ASP A 50 -35.52 11.08 -14.12
N LYS A 51 -34.66 10.02 -13.98
CA LYS A 51 -34.38 9.39 -12.69
C LYS A 51 -32.86 9.30 -12.43
N ALA A 52 -32.50 9.49 -11.16
CA ALA A 52 -31.14 9.27 -10.71
C ALA A 52 -31.14 8.29 -9.53
N VAL A 53 -30.26 7.30 -9.58
CA VAL A 53 -30.02 6.39 -8.46
C VAL A 53 -28.82 6.92 -7.70
N ILE A 54 -29.03 7.19 -6.43
CA ILE A 54 -28.04 7.79 -5.52
C ILE A 54 -27.56 6.73 -4.53
N GLN A 55 -26.27 6.52 -4.44
CA GLN A 55 -25.66 5.73 -3.38
C GLN A 55 -25.31 6.68 -2.23
N VAL A 56 -26.00 6.52 -1.10
CA VAL A 56 -25.80 7.35 0.09
C VAL A 56 -24.56 6.85 0.84
N PHE A 57 -23.67 7.75 1.21
CA PHE A 57 -22.40 7.37 1.87
C PHE A 57 -22.62 6.92 3.32
N GLU A 58 -23.53 7.56 4.00
CA GLU A 58 -23.82 7.31 5.42
C GLU A 58 -25.02 6.36 5.57
N SER A 59 -25.34 6.02 6.83
CA SER A 59 -26.53 5.22 7.10
C SER A 59 -27.81 5.90 6.59
N THR A 60 -28.66 5.15 5.91
CA THR A 60 -29.97 5.60 5.45
C THR A 60 -31.07 5.43 6.50
N GLU A 61 -30.73 4.91 7.68
CA GLU A 61 -31.65 4.89 8.82
C GLU A 61 -32.11 6.32 9.09
N ASN A 62 -33.28 6.56 9.48
CA ASN A 62 -33.87 7.89 9.70
C ASN A 62 -34.14 8.73 8.45
N MET A 63 -33.85 8.25 7.24
CA MET A 63 -34.24 8.95 6.01
C MET A 63 -35.69 8.66 5.70
N ALA A 64 -36.43 9.71 5.40
CA ALA A 64 -37.86 9.62 5.06
C ALA A 64 -38.05 10.02 3.59
N LEU A 65 -38.84 9.23 2.88
CA LEU A 65 -39.11 9.50 1.45
C LEU A 65 -39.64 10.92 1.19
N ARG A 66 -40.47 11.45 2.08
CA ARG A 66 -41.14 12.75 1.85
C ARG A 66 -40.39 13.97 2.37
N ASN A 67 -39.47 13.78 3.32
CA ASN A 67 -38.81 14.88 4.04
C ASN A 67 -37.32 14.96 3.78
N THR A 68 -36.86 14.34 2.69
CA THR A 68 -35.48 14.43 2.25
C THR A 68 -35.40 15.43 1.10
N HIS A 69 -34.56 16.44 1.26
CA HIS A 69 -34.26 17.43 0.23
C HIS A 69 -32.95 17.08 -0.40
N THR A 70 -32.90 16.94 -1.72
CA THR A 70 -31.70 16.56 -2.46
C THR A 70 -31.26 17.70 -3.37
N ARG A 71 -29.99 18.08 -3.24
CA ARG A 71 -29.36 19.12 -4.07
C ARG A 71 -28.23 18.51 -4.88
N LEU A 72 -28.27 18.70 -6.19
CA LEU A 72 -27.16 18.32 -7.09
C LEU A 72 -26.04 19.36 -6.95
N THR A 73 -24.81 18.91 -6.87
CA THR A 73 -23.64 19.81 -6.70
C THR A 73 -23.03 20.24 -8.04
N GLY A 74 -23.26 19.49 -9.11
CA GLY A 74 -22.70 19.77 -10.43
C GLY A 74 -21.27 19.28 -10.62
N HIS A 75 -20.71 18.53 -9.65
CA HIS A 75 -19.35 18.03 -9.74
C HIS A 75 -19.20 16.69 -9.00
N PRO A 76 -18.22 15.87 -9.37
CA PRO A 76 -17.91 14.65 -8.62
C PRO A 76 -17.35 14.99 -7.24
N MET A 77 -17.08 13.98 -6.43
CA MET A 77 -16.52 14.21 -5.10
C MET A 77 -15.14 14.84 -5.20
N GLU A 78 -14.99 15.96 -4.52
CA GLU A 78 -13.73 16.68 -4.43
C GLU A 78 -13.22 16.69 -3.00
N ILE A 79 -11.91 16.54 -2.87
CA ILE A 79 -11.23 16.62 -1.58
C ILE A 79 -10.33 17.84 -1.59
N GLY A 80 -10.38 18.61 -0.52
CA GLY A 80 -9.46 19.70 -0.28
C GLY A 80 -8.09 19.19 0.09
N VAL A 81 -7.03 19.71 -0.54
CA VAL A 81 -5.65 19.32 -0.26
C VAL A 81 -4.81 20.54 0.11
N SER A 82 -3.89 20.34 1.04
CA SER A 82 -2.95 21.34 1.54
C SER A 82 -1.78 20.63 2.25
N VAL A 83 -0.62 21.26 2.33
CA VAL A 83 0.50 20.77 3.13
C VAL A 83 0.11 20.67 4.61
N ASP A 84 -0.83 21.50 5.07
CA ASP A 84 -1.33 21.48 6.44
C ASP A 84 -2.09 20.19 6.82
N MET A 85 -2.25 19.26 5.89
CA MET A 85 -2.76 17.91 6.17
C MET A 85 -1.73 17.00 6.84
N LEU A 86 -0.45 17.33 6.74
CA LEU A 86 0.60 16.56 7.42
C LEU A 86 0.46 16.76 8.95
N GLY A 87 0.62 15.71 9.70
CA GLY A 87 0.40 15.74 11.14
C GLY A 87 -1.05 15.55 11.57
N ARG A 88 -1.99 15.36 10.61
CA ARG A 88 -3.42 15.35 10.86
C ARG A 88 -4.05 13.98 10.62
N THR A 89 -5.16 13.73 11.33
CA THR A 89 -5.96 12.51 11.18
C THR A 89 -7.36 12.83 10.65
N PHE A 90 -7.78 12.09 9.64
CA PHE A 90 -9.04 12.29 8.90
C PHE A 90 -9.87 11.01 8.88
N ASP A 91 -11.19 11.17 8.73
CA ASP A 91 -12.09 10.06 8.45
C ASP A 91 -11.94 9.58 6.98
N GLY A 92 -12.72 8.59 6.58
CA GLY A 92 -12.65 7.98 5.25
C GLY A 92 -13.00 8.92 4.10
N ILE A 93 -13.71 10.01 4.36
CA ILE A 93 -14.08 11.01 3.35
C ILE A 93 -13.29 12.32 3.49
N GLY A 94 -12.37 12.38 4.44
CA GLY A 94 -11.42 13.49 4.56
C GLY A 94 -11.80 14.59 5.54
N ASN A 95 -12.78 14.38 6.40
CA ASN A 95 -13.04 15.32 7.48
C ASN A 95 -12.05 15.09 8.62
N PRO A 96 -11.48 16.15 9.21
CA PRO A 96 -10.57 15.98 10.35
C PRO A 96 -11.29 15.38 11.57
N ILE A 97 -10.67 14.38 12.20
CA ILE A 97 -11.21 13.73 13.40
C ILE A 97 -10.30 13.92 14.63
N ASP A 98 -9.21 14.67 14.47
CA ASP A 98 -8.23 14.95 15.51
C ASP A 98 -8.60 16.11 16.45
N GLY A 99 -9.75 16.76 16.23
CA GLY A 99 -10.20 17.87 17.06
C GLY A 99 -9.55 19.23 16.77
N LEU A 100 -8.69 19.31 15.75
CA LEU A 100 -7.95 20.54 15.43
C LEU A 100 -8.69 21.45 14.43
N GLY A 101 -9.90 21.07 14.03
CA GLY A 101 -10.71 21.85 13.09
C GLY A 101 -10.35 21.63 11.61
N PRO A 102 -11.08 22.31 10.70
CA PRO A 102 -10.92 22.07 9.27
C PRO A 102 -9.59 22.58 8.73
N VAL A 103 -9.06 21.85 7.74
CA VAL A 103 -7.84 22.25 7.01
C VAL A 103 -8.26 23.19 5.87
N LEU A 104 -7.53 24.30 5.72
CA LEU A 104 -7.77 25.24 4.61
C LEU A 104 -7.18 24.66 3.32
N ALA A 105 -8.05 24.27 2.41
CA ALA A 105 -7.62 23.66 1.16
C ALA A 105 -6.96 24.69 0.22
N GLU A 106 -5.76 24.38 -0.23
CA GLU A 106 -5.07 25.15 -1.28
C GLU A 106 -5.66 24.85 -2.65
N LYS A 107 -6.06 23.60 -2.85
CA LYS A 107 -6.73 23.14 -4.07
C LYS A 107 -7.81 22.13 -3.72
N ARG A 108 -8.77 21.99 -4.61
CA ARG A 108 -9.72 20.86 -4.57
C ARG A 108 -9.41 19.92 -5.73
N LEU A 109 -9.33 18.64 -5.41
CA LEU A 109 -9.02 17.59 -6.39
C LEU A 109 -10.19 16.61 -6.44
N ASP A 110 -10.53 16.18 -7.64
CA ASP A 110 -11.51 15.12 -7.89
C ASP A 110 -10.97 13.82 -7.29
N VAL A 111 -11.75 13.18 -6.43
CA VAL A 111 -11.39 11.92 -5.77
C VAL A 111 -11.09 10.80 -6.77
N ASN A 112 -11.81 10.79 -7.90
CA ASN A 112 -11.55 9.80 -8.94
C ASN A 112 -10.18 9.97 -9.59
N GLY A 113 -9.64 11.19 -9.54
CA GLY A 113 -8.30 11.48 -10.05
C GLY A 113 -8.14 11.17 -11.53
N LYS A 114 -6.90 11.16 -11.96
CA LYS A 114 -6.55 10.77 -13.32
C LYS A 114 -5.35 9.83 -13.27
N PRO A 115 -5.41 8.69 -13.96
CA PRO A 115 -4.23 7.81 -14.05
C PRO A 115 -3.09 8.58 -14.73
N LEU A 116 -1.86 8.21 -14.37
CA LEU A 116 -0.69 8.81 -15.00
C LEU A 116 -0.63 8.41 -16.47
N ASN A 117 -0.41 9.40 -17.34
CA ASN A 117 -0.21 9.12 -18.76
C ASN A 117 1.03 8.24 -18.93
N PRO A 118 0.91 7.04 -19.52
CA PRO A 118 2.05 6.14 -19.67
C PRO A 118 3.23 6.75 -20.44
N VAL A 119 2.95 7.62 -21.42
CA VAL A 119 4.01 8.28 -22.22
C VAL A 119 4.80 9.30 -21.37
N ALA A 120 4.18 9.86 -20.34
CA ALA A 120 4.82 10.82 -19.46
C ALA A 120 5.53 10.17 -18.27
N ARG A 121 5.46 8.85 -18.13
CA ARG A 121 6.10 8.14 -17.03
C ARG A 121 7.61 8.08 -17.22
N GLU A 122 8.33 8.35 -16.13
CA GLU A 122 9.78 8.15 -16.07
C GLU A 122 10.06 6.81 -15.40
N TYR A 123 11.09 6.12 -15.87
CA TYR A 123 11.42 4.79 -15.34
C TYR A 123 12.10 4.95 -13.96
N PRO A 124 11.56 4.30 -12.91
CA PRO A 124 12.10 4.46 -11.54
C PRO A 124 13.47 3.78 -11.41
N ARG A 125 14.37 4.41 -10.65
CA ARG A 125 15.74 3.89 -10.45
C ARG A 125 16.25 4.01 -9.01
N ASN A 126 15.70 4.91 -8.22
CA ASN A 126 16.20 5.12 -6.84
C ASN A 126 15.46 4.22 -5.87
N TYR A 127 16.17 3.66 -4.90
CA TYR A 127 15.52 2.81 -3.90
C TYR A 127 14.98 3.63 -2.73
N ILE A 128 13.98 3.09 -2.08
CA ILE A 128 13.46 3.56 -0.80
C ILE A 128 13.93 2.55 0.25
N ARG A 129 14.67 3.03 1.23
CA ARG A 129 15.11 2.22 2.36
C ARG A 129 13.94 2.03 3.33
N THR A 130 13.66 0.80 3.72
CA THR A 130 12.62 0.48 4.72
C THR A 130 13.23 0.12 6.08
N GLY A 131 14.53 -0.11 6.13
CA GLY A 131 15.24 -0.56 7.33
C GLY A 131 15.02 -2.03 7.64
N ILE A 132 14.41 -2.78 6.73
CA ILE A 132 14.05 -4.20 6.90
C ILE A 132 14.86 -5.04 5.93
N SER A 133 15.77 -5.88 6.45
CA SER A 133 16.73 -6.65 5.64
C SER A 133 16.05 -7.50 4.55
N ALA A 134 14.94 -8.17 4.88
CA ALA A 134 14.24 -9.02 3.91
C ALA A 134 13.66 -8.20 2.75
N ILE A 135 13.30 -6.94 2.98
CA ILE A 135 12.80 -6.03 1.95
C ILE A 135 14.00 -5.40 1.22
N ASP A 136 14.83 -4.67 1.95
CA ASP A 136 15.89 -3.85 1.35
C ASP A 136 16.96 -4.72 0.64
N GLY A 137 17.19 -5.93 1.13
CA GLY A 137 18.19 -6.84 0.56
C GLY A 137 17.71 -7.74 -0.58
N LEU A 138 16.42 -8.12 -0.59
CA LEU A 138 15.94 -9.17 -1.51
C LEU A 138 14.75 -8.75 -2.39
N THR A 139 13.99 -7.75 -1.96
CA THR A 139 12.80 -7.25 -2.67
C THR A 139 12.76 -5.74 -2.63
N THR A 140 13.93 -5.11 -2.82
CA THR A 140 14.13 -3.67 -2.64
C THR A 140 13.01 -2.84 -3.26
N LEU A 141 12.45 -1.94 -2.45
CA LEU A 141 11.40 -1.01 -2.87
C LEU A 141 12.01 0.11 -3.70
N ILE A 142 11.45 0.36 -4.87
CA ILE A 142 11.96 1.37 -5.79
C ILE A 142 10.99 2.56 -5.82
N ARG A 143 11.52 3.76 -5.86
CA ARG A 143 10.79 5.03 -5.89
C ARG A 143 9.80 5.04 -7.06
N GLY A 144 8.52 5.29 -6.79
CA GLY A 144 7.46 5.25 -7.80
C GLY A 144 6.87 3.88 -8.08
N GLN A 145 7.28 2.84 -7.34
CA GLN A 145 6.83 1.47 -7.50
C GLN A 145 5.52 1.21 -6.75
N LYS A 146 4.78 0.20 -7.20
CA LYS A 146 3.65 -0.41 -6.49
C LYS A 146 4.11 -1.78 -5.99
N LEU A 147 4.31 -1.92 -4.67
CA LEU A 147 4.82 -3.18 -4.08
C LEU A 147 3.88 -3.63 -2.95
N PRO A 148 2.87 -4.45 -3.25
CA PRO A 148 1.92 -4.90 -2.23
C PRO A 148 2.53 -5.87 -1.22
N ILE A 149 1.98 -5.85 -0.01
CA ILE A 149 2.25 -6.84 1.04
C ILE A 149 1.02 -7.73 1.16
N PHE A 150 1.19 -9.01 0.86
CA PHE A 150 0.14 -10.01 0.99
C PHE A 150 0.28 -10.70 2.35
N SER A 151 -0.74 -10.55 3.19
CA SER A 151 -0.75 -11.04 4.55
C SER A 151 -1.91 -12.03 4.77
N GLY A 152 -1.87 -12.74 5.87
CA GLY A 152 -2.97 -13.58 6.34
C GLY A 152 -3.58 -13.01 7.63
N ASN A 153 -4.77 -13.46 7.94
CA ASN A 153 -5.47 -13.04 9.15
C ASN A 153 -4.64 -13.39 10.39
N GLY A 154 -4.40 -12.42 11.26
CA GLY A 154 -3.63 -12.61 12.49
C GLY A 154 -2.11 -12.57 12.32
N LEU A 155 -1.61 -12.31 11.12
CA LEU A 155 -0.18 -12.04 10.91
C LEU A 155 0.13 -10.57 11.27
N PRO A 156 1.37 -10.24 11.64
CA PRO A 156 1.72 -8.90 12.17
C PRO A 156 1.91 -7.84 11.07
N HIS A 157 0.96 -7.75 10.15
CA HIS A 157 1.05 -6.79 9.04
C HIS A 157 0.89 -5.33 9.50
N ASP A 158 0.11 -5.09 10.56
CA ASP A 158 -0.03 -3.75 11.13
C ASP A 158 1.31 -3.28 11.72
N GLN A 159 1.99 -4.18 12.44
CA GLN A 159 3.30 -3.89 13.02
C GLN A 159 4.35 -3.61 11.93
N LEU A 160 4.33 -4.43 10.87
CA LEU A 160 5.22 -4.24 9.71
C LEU A 160 4.93 -2.91 8.99
N ALA A 161 3.64 -2.58 8.79
CA ALA A 161 3.24 -1.31 8.18
C ALA A 161 3.75 -0.12 9.00
N ALA A 162 3.55 -0.18 10.32
CA ALA A 162 4.01 0.88 11.22
C ALA A 162 5.54 1.02 11.16
N GLN A 163 6.27 -0.09 11.19
CA GLN A 163 7.73 -0.09 11.08
C GLN A 163 8.20 0.56 9.77
N ILE A 164 7.61 0.20 8.64
CA ILE A 164 7.93 0.79 7.33
C ILE A 164 7.71 2.31 7.38
N VAL A 165 6.55 2.77 7.88
CA VAL A 165 6.23 4.21 7.96
C VAL A 165 7.25 4.95 8.83
N MET A 166 7.64 4.36 9.98
CA MET A 166 8.56 4.98 10.92
C MET A 166 10.01 5.04 10.40
N GLN A 167 10.42 4.07 9.57
CA GLN A 167 11.83 3.89 9.21
C GLN A 167 12.17 4.30 7.77
N SER A 168 11.16 4.44 6.90
CA SER A 168 11.41 4.68 5.47
C SER A 168 12.12 6.00 5.22
N SER A 169 13.07 5.95 4.27
CA SER A 169 13.80 7.13 3.81
C SER A 169 14.18 6.95 2.33
N LEU A 170 14.53 8.06 1.67
CA LEU A 170 14.99 8.05 0.29
C LEU A 170 16.50 7.80 0.26
N GLY A 171 16.90 6.53 0.37
CA GLY A 171 18.30 6.14 0.47
C GLY A 171 18.89 6.43 1.84
N ASP A 172 20.20 6.32 1.95
CA ASP A 172 20.91 6.47 3.24
C ASP A 172 21.39 7.91 3.51
N ASP A 173 21.55 8.74 2.48
CA ASP A 173 22.21 10.06 2.58
C ASP A 173 21.52 11.13 1.72
N THR A 174 20.19 11.30 1.83
CA THR A 174 19.50 12.34 1.06
C THR A 174 18.75 13.32 1.96
N ASP A 175 18.83 14.62 1.62
CA ASP A 175 18.02 15.67 2.26
C ASP A 175 16.66 15.85 1.55
N GLU A 176 16.26 14.91 0.68
CA GLU A 176 15.01 15.00 -0.04
C GLU A 176 13.82 14.85 0.91
N LYS A 177 12.82 15.68 0.71
CA LYS A 177 11.62 15.68 1.56
C LYS A 177 10.75 14.46 1.27
N PHE A 178 10.27 13.83 2.32
CA PHE A 178 9.49 12.61 2.28
C PHE A 178 8.21 12.81 3.12
N ALA A 179 7.09 12.40 2.57
CA ALA A 179 5.81 12.45 3.27
C ALA A 179 5.07 11.13 3.08
N VAL A 180 4.30 10.74 4.07
CA VAL A 180 3.52 9.51 4.03
C VAL A 180 2.03 9.84 4.05
N VAL A 181 1.27 9.23 3.16
CA VAL A 181 -0.19 9.19 3.29
C VAL A 181 -0.56 7.77 3.73
N PHE A 182 -1.06 7.66 4.94
CA PHE A 182 -1.45 6.38 5.52
C PHE A 182 -2.98 6.25 5.48
N ALA A 183 -3.49 5.22 4.84
CA ALA A 183 -4.92 4.98 4.73
C ALA A 183 -5.27 3.60 5.29
N ALA A 184 -6.03 3.57 6.37
CA ALA A 184 -6.51 2.34 7.00
C ALA A 184 -8.02 2.20 6.73
N MET A 185 -8.42 1.09 6.12
CA MET A 185 -9.78 0.87 5.65
C MET A 185 -10.43 -0.34 6.31
N GLY A 186 -11.56 -0.10 6.98
CA GLY A 186 -12.31 -1.17 7.64
C GLY A 186 -11.60 -1.74 8.86
N VAL A 187 -10.74 -0.94 9.50
CA VAL A 187 -9.96 -1.40 10.65
C VAL A 187 -10.79 -1.31 11.94
N LYS A 188 -10.40 -2.11 12.94
CA LYS A 188 -10.98 -1.98 14.27
C LYS A 188 -10.42 -0.73 14.97
N TYR A 189 -11.16 -0.26 15.96
CA TYR A 189 -10.77 0.92 16.73
C TYR A 189 -9.38 0.75 17.39
N ASP A 190 -9.10 -0.43 17.94
CA ASP A 190 -7.82 -0.72 18.59
C ASP A 190 -6.63 -0.67 17.61
N VAL A 191 -6.85 -1.07 16.37
CA VAL A 191 -5.85 -0.99 15.30
C VAL A 191 -5.61 0.48 14.90
N ALA A 192 -6.68 1.26 14.76
CA ALA A 192 -6.58 2.69 14.44
C ALA A 192 -5.80 3.43 15.54
N GLU A 193 -6.16 3.18 16.81
CA GLU A 193 -5.48 3.75 17.99
C GLU A 193 -4.01 3.33 18.04
N TYR A 194 -3.71 2.07 17.71
CA TYR A 194 -2.33 1.56 17.64
C TYR A 194 -1.48 2.40 16.67
N PHE A 195 -1.97 2.63 15.45
CA PHE A 195 -1.23 3.42 14.46
C PHE A 195 -1.05 4.88 14.92
N GLU A 196 -2.13 5.51 15.35
CA GLU A 196 -2.08 6.92 15.77
C GLU A 196 -1.10 7.10 16.92
N ARG A 197 -1.16 6.24 17.93
CA ARG A 197 -0.26 6.28 19.08
C ARG A 197 1.19 6.03 18.66
N THR A 198 1.42 5.00 17.84
CA THR A 198 2.77 4.62 17.41
C THR A 198 3.43 5.76 16.61
N PHE A 199 2.71 6.39 15.69
CA PHE A 199 3.26 7.48 14.88
C PHE A 199 3.49 8.75 15.74
N ARG A 200 2.64 8.99 16.72
CA ARG A 200 2.80 10.12 17.64
C ARG A 200 4.01 9.92 18.56
N GLU A 201 4.14 8.73 19.16
CA GLU A 201 5.24 8.42 20.09
C GLU A 201 6.60 8.36 19.39
N SER A 202 6.64 7.92 18.14
CA SER A 202 7.88 7.88 17.33
C SER A 202 8.28 9.26 16.77
N GLY A 203 7.37 10.23 16.80
CA GLY A 203 7.62 11.58 16.26
C GLY A 203 7.50 11.68 14.74
N VAL A 204 7.06 10.62 14.04
CA VAL A 204 6.92 10.67 12.57
C VAL A 204 5.59 11.26 12.13
N LEU A 205 4.64 11.42 13.04
CA LEU A 205 3.30 11.91 12.71
C LEU A 205 3.33 13.21 11.90
N ASP A 206 4.26 14.12 12.20
CA ASP A 206 4.40 15.41 11.51
C ASP A 206 4.60 15.29 9.99
N HIS A 207 5.04 14.11 9.54
CA HIS A 207 5.25 13.83 8.10
C HIS A 207 4.18 12.87 7.55
N VAL A 208 3.16 12.54 8.36
CA VAL A 208 2.12 11.56 7.98
C VAL A 208 0.76 12.25 7.93
N ALA A 209 0.01 12.05 6.86
CA ALA A 209 -1.42 12.36 6.79
C ALA A 209 -2.18 11.04 6.92
N MET A 210 -2.98 10.89 7.99
CA MET A 210 -3.69 9.65 8.29
C MET A 210 -5.14 9.72 7.85
N PHE A 211 -5.63 8.68 7.15
CA PHE A 211 -7.03 8.51 6.77
C PHE A 211 -7.52 7.20 7.39
N ILE A 212 -8.53 7.28 8.24
CA ILE A 212 -9.03 6.14 8.99
C ILE A 212 -10.52 5.94 8.70
N ASN A 213 -10.86 4.78 8.16
CA ASN A 213 -12.22 4.29 8.08
C ASN A 213 -12.33 3.07 8.99
N LEU A 214 -13.17 3.17 10.01
CA LEU A 214 -13.35 2.09 10.99
C LEU A 214 -14.29 1.01 10.46
N ALA A 215 -14.24 -0.17 11.06
CA ALA A 215 -15.08 -1.31 10.67
C ALA A 215 -16.58 -1.03 10.81
N ASN A 216 -16.96 -0.14 11.72
CA ASN A 216 -18.36 0.28 11.94
C ASN A 216 -18.77 1.51 11.14
N ASP A 217 -17.83 2.14 10.42
CA ASP A 217 -18.16 3.27 9.54
C ASP A 217 -18.87 2.77 8.27
N PRO A 218 -19.63 3.65 7.60
CA PRO A 218 -20.35 3.27 6.39
C PRO A 218 -19.42 2.64 5.33
N VAL A 219 -19.86 1.54 4.76
CA VAL A 219 -19.03 0.76 3.82
C VAL A 219 -18.73 1.57 2.56
N VAL A 220 -19.60 2.50 2.17
CA VAL A 220 -19.41 3.35 0.99
C VAL A 220 -18.20 4.28 1.17
N GLU A 221 -17.95 4.76 2.39
CA GLU A 221 -16.75 5.55 2.69
C GLU A 221 -15.46 4.76 2.37
N ARG A 222 -15.50 3.45 2.58
CA ARG A 222 -14.38 2.55 2.31
C ARG A 222 -13.94 2.55 0.84
N LEU A 223 -14.86 2.84 -0.07
CA LEU A 223 -14.55 2.96 -1.50
C LEU A 223 -13.82 4.28 -1.81
N ILE A 224 -14.09 5.31 -1.03
CA ILE A 224 -13.56 6.67 -1.24
C ILE A 224 -12.18 6.82 -0.56
N THR A 225 -12.00 6.20 0.60
CA THR A 225 -10.78 6.33 1.41
C THR A 225 -9.49 6.09 0.60
N PRO A 226 -9.34 4.98 -0.16
CA PRO A 226 -8.13 4.79 -0.95
C PRO A 226 -7.99 5.81 -2.09
N GLN A 227 -9.10 6.17 -2.72
CA GLN A 227 -9.10 7.18 -3.79
C GLN A 227 -8.62 8.52 -3.24
N GLY A 228 -9.15 8.95 -2.09
CA GLY A 228 -8.76 10.18 -1.43
C GLY A 228 -7.30 10.18 -0.98
N GLY A 229 -6.84 9.07 -0.41
CA GLY A 229 -5.44 8.90 0.01
C GLY A 229 -4.47 9.04 -1.16
N PHE A 230 -4.76 8.36 -2.28
CA PHE A 230 -3.89 8.37 -3.45
C PHE A 230 -3.85 9.72 -4.18
N ASP A 231 -4.97 10.46 -4.24
CA ASP A 231 -4.99 11.77 -4.90
C ASP A 231 -4.29 12.83 -4.08
N ARG A 232 -4.23 12.67 -2.77
CA ARG A 232 -3.50 13.58 -1.89
C ARG A 232 -1.99 13.47 -2.04
N GLY A 233 -1.49 12.42 -2.66
CA GLY A 233 -0.11 12.33 -3.11
C GLY A 233 0.26 13.39 -4.14
N ARG A 234 -0.73 14.11 -4.67
CA ARG A 234 -0.54 15.26 -5.55
C ARG A 234 -0.81 16.59 -4.84
N ILE A 235 -0.61 16.63 -3.52
CA ILE A 235 -0.78 17.85 -2.72
C ILE A 235 0.12 18.96 -3.30
N PRO A 236 -0.42 20.16 -3.55
CA PRO A 236 0.42 21.29 -3.96
C PRO A 236 1.47 21.57 -2.89
N GLY A 237 2.72 21.65 -3.31
CA GLY A 237 3.85 21.70 -2.38
C GLY A 237 4.48 20.33 -2.16
N LEU A 238 3.71 19.26 -2.25
CA LEU A 238 4.25 17.90 -2.37
C LEU A 238 4.44 17.51 -3.84
N UNK A 239 3.71 17.90 -4.80
CA UNK A 239 3.87 17.72 -5.88
C UNK A 239 3.78 18.75 -6.49
N LYS A 240 4.42 19.57 -6.34
CA LYS A 240 4.33 20.76 -7.16
C LYS A 240 4.45 20.41 -8.65
N GLY A 241 3.34 20.04 -9.23
CA GLY A 241 3.24 19.75 -10.66
C GLY A 241 3.44 20.96 -11.60
N ASN A 242 3.89 22.09 -11.08
CA ASN A 242 4.23 23.29 -11.85
C ASN A 242 5.59 23.86 -11.41
N ALA A 243 6.46 23.03 -10.87
CA ALA A 243 7.80 23.50 -10.52
C ALA A 243 8.55 23.93 -11.78
N HIS A 244 9.05 25.15 -11.79
CA HIS A 244 10.04 25.58 -12.79
C HIS A 244 11.27 24.67 -12.70
N PRO A 245 11.94 24.36 -13.80
CA PRO A 245 13.20 23.64 -13.73
C PRO A 245 14.16 24.35 -12.78
N GLY A 246 14.50 23.68 -11.67
CA GLY A 246 15.38 24.25 -10.65
C GLY A 246 14.75 24.50 -9.28
N ASP A 247 13.46 24.15 -9.09
CA ASP A 247 12.82 24.22 -7.77
C ASP A 247 13.10 22.91 -7.00
N PRO A 248 13.84 22.96 -5.88
CA PRO A 248 14.23 21.73 -5.16
C PRO A 248 13.14 21.12 -4.27
N ASP A 249 11.95 21.71 -4.25
CA ASP A 249 10.90 21.32 -3.29
C ASP A 249 9.91 20.26 -3.82
N GLY A 250 10.41 19.19 -4.44
CA GLY A 250 9.62 18.00 -4.74
C GLY A 250 9.60 17.06 -3.54
N TYR A 251 8.43 16.49 -3.21
CA TYR A 251 8.29 15.49 -2.14
C TYR A 251 8.02 14.11 -2.73
N ASP A 252 8.60 13.11 -2.13
CA ASP A 252 8.21 11.73 -2.40
C ASP A 252 7.14 11.28 -1.41
N LEU A 253 6.20 10.51 -1.93
CA LEU A 253 5.06 10.05 -1.15
C LEU A 253 5.07 8.53 -1.05
N LEU A 254 5.05 8.03 0.17
CA LEU A 254 4.81 6.63 0.47
C LEU A 254 3.34 6.48 0.89
N CYS A 255 2.59 5.72 0.13
CA CYS A 255 1.18 5.51 0.41
C CYS A 255 0.95 4.05 0.84
N GLY A 256 0.68 3.85 2.13
CA GLY A 256 0.30 2.55 2.67
C GLY A 256 -1.21 2.46 2.78
N SER A 257 -1.79 1.36 2.31
CA SER A 257 -3.23 1.16 2.41
C SER A 257 -3.55 -0.26 2.88
N HIS A 258 -4.44 -0.35 3.87
CA HIS A 258 -4.99 -1.62 4.33
C HIS A 258 -6.32 -1.83 3.59
N ALA A 259 -6.28 -2.62 2.52
CA ALA A 259 -7.46 -2.83 1.68
C ALA A 259 -8.43 -3.84 2.32
N GLY A 260 -9.46 -3.34 2.96
CA GLY A 260 -10.63 -4.13 3.33
C GLY A 260 -11.44 -4.54 2.09
N SER A 261 -12.45 -5.37 2.28
CA SER A 261 -13.22 -5.94 1.18
C SER A 261 -13.86 -4.89 0.24
N LEU A 262 -13.58 -5.04 -1.04
CA LEU A 262 -14.27 -4.29 -2.10
C LEU A 262 -15.73 -4.72 -2.16
N LEU A 263 -16.63 -3.77 -2.11
CA LEU A 263 -18.06 -4.01 -2.21
C LEU A 263 -18.48 -4.24 -3.65
N LEU A 264 -19.26 -5.29 -3.81
CA LEU A 264 -19.79 -5.70 -5.10
C LEU A 264 -21.13 -4.99 -5.36
N GLN A 265 -21.19 -4.18 -6.38
CA GLN A 265 -22.46 -3.69 -6.92
C GLN A 265 -23.09 -4.84 -7.72
N GLY A 266 -24.41 -5.03 -7.58
CA GLY A 266 -25.19 -6.18 -8.03
C GLY A 266 -25.08 -6.57 -9.50
N GLU A 267 -23.90 -6.99 -9.94
CA GLU A 267 -23.63 -7.47 -11.30
C GLU A 267 -23.54 -8.99 -11.38
N ILE A 268 -23.61 -9.52 -12.60
CA ILE A 268 -23.47 -10.95 -12.85
C ILE A 268 -22.08 -11.41 -12.46
N PRO A 269 -21.95 -12.37 -11.53
CA PRO A 269 -20.64 -12.83 -11.07
C PRO A 269 -19.81 -13.44 -12.19
N SER A 270 -18.55 -13.04 -12.25
CA SER A 270 -17.54 -13.61 -13.12
C SER A 270 -16.72 -14.66 -12.33
N ARG A 271 -15.39 -14.69 -12.49
CA ARG A 271 -14.47 -15.64 -11.86
C ARG A 271 -14.57 -15.61 -10.32
N LYS A 272 -14.86 -16.73 -9.71
CA LYS A 272 -15.00 -16.92 -8.24
C LYS A 272 -16.05 -15.97 -7.60
N GLY A 273 -17.07 -15.53 -8.37
CA GLY A 273 -18.17 -14.70 -7.84
C GLY A 273 -17.89 -13.21 -7.81
N TYR A 274 -16.76 -12.74 -8.35
CA TYR A 274 -16.41 -11.33 -8.41
C TYR A 274 -16.85 -10.70 -9.74
N PRO A 275 -17.15 -9.38 -9.78
CA PRO A 275 -17.54 -8.72 -11.03
C PRO A 275 -16.40 -8.65 -12.03
N GLY A 276 -16.73 -8.61 -13.32
CA GLY A 276 -15.76 -8.56 -14.39
C GLY A 276 -14.90 -7.29 -14.40
N TYR A 277 -15.41 -6.19 -13.84
CA TYR A 277 -14.69 -4.92 -13.79
C TYR A 277 -13.70 -4.79 -12.63
N LEU A 278 -13.58 -5.81 -11.75
CA LEU A 278 -12.68 -5.76 -10.59
C LEU A 278 -11.24 -5.37 -10.96
N TYR A 279 -10.75 -5.91 -12.06
CA TYR A 279 -9.40 -5.57 -12.57
C TYR A 279 -9.27 -4.06 -12.85
N SER A 280 -10.25 -3.49 -13.55
CA SER A 280 -10.23 -2.05 -13.90
C SER A 280 -10.29 -1.15 -12.66
N GLU A 281 -11.08 -1.54 -11.66
CA GLU A 281 -11.17 -0.80 -10.39
C GLU A 281 -9.82 -0.81 -9.65
N LEU A 282 -9.22 -1.99 -9.48
CA LEU A 282 -7.91 -2.11 -8.85
C LEU A 282 -6.84 -1.35 -9.65
N ALA A 283 -6.87 -1.48 -10.98
CA ALA A 283 -5.91 -0.77 -11.85
C ALA A 283 -6.05 0.76 -11.70
N SER A 284 -7.29 1.27 -11.59
CA SER A 284 -7.52 2.71 -11.44
C SER A 284 -6.88 3.27 -10.16
N LEU A 285 -6.80 2.46 -9.10
CA LEU A 285 -6.13 2.83 -7.86
C LEU A 285 -4.61 2.77 -8.00
N TYR A 286 -4.10 1.64 -8.50
CA TYR A 286 -2.65 1.39 -8.54
C TYR A 286 -1.93 2.23 -9.61
N GLU A 287 -2.58 2.54 -10.73
CA GLU A 287 -1.98 3.32 -11.82
C GLU A 287 -1.77 4.80 -11.50
N ARG A 288 -2.03 5.21 -10.26
CA ARG A 288 -1.70 6.55 -9.74
C ARG A 288 -0.25 6.64 -9.24
N ALA A 289 0.40 5.51 -8.97
CA ALA A 289 1.80 5.46 -8.57
C ALA A 289 2.73 5.71 -9.76
N GLY A 290 3.88 6.30 -9.51
CA GLY A 290 4.92 6.48 -10.53
C GLY A 290 5.67 7.79 -10.40
N ILE A 291 6.57 8.00 -11.35
CA ILE A 291 7.33 9.23 -11.55
C ILE A 291 6.88 9.83 -12.89
N VAL A 292 6.69 11.14 -12.92
CA VAL A 292 6.29 11.86 -14.16
C VAL A 292 7.45 12.72 -14.65
N ALA A 293 7.82 12.56 -15.91
CA ALA A 293 8.93 13.30 -16.52
C ALA A 293 8.74 14.82 -16.41
N GLY A 294 9.75 15.49 -15.94
CA GLY A 294 9.74 16.94 -15.76
C GLY A 294 8.98 17.45 -14.53
N VAL A 295 8.55 16.54 -13.65
CA VAL A 295 7.90 16.87 -12.38
C VAL A 295 8.75 16.31 -11.24
N ASN A 296 9.13 17.16 -10.29
CA ASN A 296 9.85 16.68 -9.10
C ASN A 296 8.87 15.93 -8.18
N GLY A 297 9.35 14.83 -7.60
CA GLY A 297 8.55 14.00 -6.70
C GLY A 297 8.00 12.76 -7.36
N SER A 298 7.57 11.83 -6.53
CA SER A 298 7.03 10.54 -6.96
C SER A 298 5.92 10.08 -6.03
N VAL A 299 5.13 9.12 -6.49
CA VAL A 299 4.15 8.42 -5.63
C VAL A 299 4.49 6.94 -5.63
N THR A 300 4.90 6.43 -4.48
CA THR A 300 5.18 5.01 -4.24
C THR A 300 4.02 4.42 -3.42
N GLN A 301 3.55 3.24 -3.79
CA GLN A 301 2.42 2.59 -3.11
C GLN A 301 2.83 1.25 -2.50
N ILE A 302 2.47 1.06 -1.23
CA ILE A 302 2.59 -0.22 -0.52
C ILE A 302 1.19 -0.66 -0.08
N PRO A 303 0.39 -1.25 -0.97
CA PRO A 303 -0.92 -1.76 -0.57
C PRO A 303 -0.75 -2.99 0.33
N ILE A 304 -1.46 -3.04 1.45
CA ILE A 304 -1.45 -4.21 2.35
C ILE A 304 -2.79 -4.92 2.19
N LEU A 305 -2.74 -6.17 1.76
CA LEU A 305 -3.93 -6.98 1.47
C LEU A 305 -3.95 -8.24 2.33
N THR A 306 -5.10 -8.53 2.92
CA THR A 306 -5.31 -9.79 3.65
C THR A 306 -5.83 -10.85 2.68
N MET A 307 -5.12 -11.98 2.61
CA MET A 307 -5.50 -13.13 1.79
C MET A 307 -6.48 -14.01 2.59
N PRO A 308 -7.74 -14.17 2.14
CA PRO A 308 -8.64 -15.10 2.81
C PRO A 308 -8.09 -16.53 2.79
N GLY A 309 -7.96 -17.15 3.96
CA GLY A 309 -7.42 -18.51 4.08
C GLY A 309 -5.96 -18.64 3.67
N ASP A 310 -5.20 -17.57 3.68
CA ASP A 310 -3.81 -17.50 3.21
C ASP A 310 -3.66 -17.91 1.73
N ASP A 311 -4.73 -17.75 0.93
CA ASP A 311 -4.77 -18.16 -0.48
C ASP A 311 -4.36 -17.01 -1.40
N ILE A 312 -3.13 -17.04 -1.88
CA ILE A 312 -2.59 -16.04 -2.83
C ILE A 312 -3.30 -16.10 -4.19
N THR A 313 -4.01 -17.20 -4.50
CA THR A 313 -4.77 -17.34 -5.75
C THR A 313 -6.18 -16.75 -5.67
N HIS A 314 -6.53 -16.17 -4.50
CA HIS A 314 -7.79 -15.43 -4.35
C HIS A 314 -7.79 -14.24 -5.34
N PRO A 315 -8.94 -13.91 -5.99
CA PRO A 315 -8.96 -12.91 -7.07
C PRO A 315 -8.31 -11.55 -6.74
N ILE A 316 -8.43 -11.06 -5.52
CA ILE A 316 -7.87 -9.75 -5.16
C ILE A 316 -6.33 -9.79 -5.14
N PRO A 317 -5.64 -10.65 -4.37
CA PRO A 317 -4.17 -10.73 -4.48
C PRO A 317 -3.68 -11.16 -5.87
N ASP A 318 -4.37 -12.10 -6.53
CA ASP A 318 -3.99 -12.56 -7.87
C ASP A 318 -3.99 -11.39 -8.87
N LEU A 319 -5.09 -10.63 -8.95
CA LEU A 319 -5.19 -9.47 -9.85
C LEU A 319 -4.20 -8.36 -9.44
N THR A 320 -4.03 -8.12 -8.14
CA THR A 320 -3.06 -7.14 -7.65
C THR A 320 -1.64 -7.50 -8.11
N GLY A 321 -1.25 -8.77 -8.03
CA GLY A 321 0.05 -9.25 -8.50
C GLY A 321 0.28 -9.03 -10.00
N TYR A 322 -0.79 -9.04 -10.81
CA TYR A 322 -0.69 -8.73 -12.26
C TYR A 322 -0.53 -7.22 -12.52
N ILE A 323 -1.16 -6.38 -11.70
CA ILE A 323 -1.14 -4.92 -11.91
C ILE A 323 0.15 -4.29 -11.37
N THR A 324 0.71 -4.84 -10.31
CA THR A 324 1.85 -4.25 -9.58
C THR A 324 3.20 -4.78 -10.06
N GLU A 325 4.29 -4.17 -9.59
CA GLU A 325 5.65 -4.52 -10.02
C GLU A 325 6.34 -5.48 -9.05
N GLY A 326 5.58 -6.30 -8.35
CA GLY A 326 6.12 -7.29 -7.42
C GLY A 326 5.17 -7.57 -6.28
N GLN A 327 5.67 -8.22 -5.24
CA GLN A 327 4.88 -8.54 -4.03
C GLN A 327 5.79 -8.95 -2.89
N ILE A 328 5.37 -8.69 -1.67
CA ILE A 328 5.94 -9.21 -0.43
C ILE A 328 4.88 -10.12 0.19
N VAL A 329 5.26 -11.33 0.57
CA VAL A 329 4.31 -12.32 1.12
C VAL A 329 4.69 -12.63 2.55
N LEU A 330 3.74 -12.54 3.48
CA LEU A 330 3.94 -12.95 4.88
C LEU A 330 3.56 -14.41 5.05
N ASP A 331 4.31 -15.13 5.88
CA ASP A 331 4.21 -16.58 6.07
C ASP A 331 3.84 -16.93 7.51
N ARG A 332 2.81 -17.73 7.65
CA ARG A 332 2.29 -18.18 8.95
C ARG A 332 3.25 -19.14 9.66
N THR A 333 4.02 -19.92 8.91
CA THR A 333 5.00 -20.86 9.48
C THR A 333 6.14 -20.08 10.16
N LEU A 334 6.69 -19.05 9.48
CA LEU A 334 7.71 -18.20 10.07
C LEU A 334 7.18 -17.46 11.30
N HIS A 335 5.95 -16.96 11.23
CA HIS A 335 5.30 -16.31 12.38
C HIS A 335 5.16 -17.27 13.55
N GLY A 336 4.74 -18.52 13.30
CA GLY A 336 4.65 -19.59 14.31
C GLY A 336 5.98 -19.93 14.95
N GLN A 337 7.09 -19.68 14.26
CA GLN A 337 8.45 -19.85 14.78
C GLN A 337 8.97 -18.59 15.49
N SER A 338 8.11 -17.61 15.71
CA SER A 338 8.44 -16.31 16.34
C SER A 338 9.49 -15.52 15.56
N ILE A 339 9.48 -15.65 14.23
CA ILE A 339 10.31 -14.83 13.35
C ILE A 339 9.50 -13.59 12.94
N TYR A 340 10.08 -12.40 13.16
CA TYR A 340 9.49 -11.13 12.78
C TYR A 340 10.52 -10.28 12.03
N PRO A 341 10.14 -9.63 10.93
CA PRO A 341 8.89 -9.81 10.19
C PRO A 341 8.84 -11.18 9.49
N PRO A 342 7.70 -11.86 9.46
CA PRO A 342 7.63 -13.21 8.88
C PRO A 342 7.51 -13.17 7.35
N ILE A 343 8.49 -12.58 6.69
CA ILE A 343 8.50 -12.41 5.22
C ILE A 343 8.97 -13.71 4.56
N SER A 344 8.11 -14.29 3.73
CA SER A 344 8.43 -15.46 2.92
C SER A 344 9.22 -15.01 1.68
N VAL A 345 10.49 -15.28 1.66
CA VAL A 345 11.41 -14.79 0.63
C VAL A 345 11.10 -15.38 -0.76
N LEU A 346 10.80 -16.69 -0.84
CA LEU A 346 10.69 -17.37 -2.13
C LEU A 346 9.53 -16.88 -3.02
N PRO A 347 8.31 -16.64 -2.49
CA PRO A 347 7.23 -16.06 -3.30
C PRO A 347 7.26 -14.54 -3.39
N SER A 348 8.18 -13.88 -2.68
CA SER A 348 8.33 -12.43 -2.70
C SER A 348 9.28 -11.99 -3.81
N LEU A 349 8.97 -10.88 -4.46
CA LEU A 349 9.84 -10.34 -5.52
C LEU A 349 9.55 -8.86 -5.77
N SER A 350 10.56 -8.14 -6.23
CA SER A 350 10.43 -6.78 -6.76
C SER A 350 11.02 -6.77 -8.19
N ARG A 351 10.16 -6.54 -9.19
CA ARG A 351 10.58 -6.58 -10.59
C ARG A 351 11.47 -5.41 -10.99
N LEU A 352 11.40 -4.30 -10.24
CA LEU A 352 12.18 -3.09 -10.53
C LEU A 352 13.50 -3.05 -9.75
N MET A 353 13.71 -3.94 -8.78
CA MET A 353 14.87 -3.95 -7.90
C MET A 353 16.20 -3.84 -8.68
N LYS A 354 16.38 -4.64 -9.72
CA LYS A 354 17.63 -4.72 -10.50
C LYS A 354 18.08 -3.37 -11.09
N ASP A 355 17.15 -2.44 -11.29
CA ASP A 355 17.42 -1.15 -11.92
C ASP A 355 17.68 -0.02 -10.90
N GLY A 356 17.50 -0.33 -9.60
CA GLY A 356 17.68 0.65 -8.52
C GLY A 356 18.64 0.22 -7.43
N ILE A 357 19.44 -0.84 -7.67
CA ILE A 357 20.46 -1.33 -6.74
C ILE A 357 21.80 -1.49 -7.44
N GLY A 358 22.88 -1.68 -6.68
CA GLY A 358 24.22 -1.85 -7.20
C GLY A 358 24.99 -0.52 -7.23
N GLU A 359 26.04 -0.48 -8.04
CA GLU A 359 26.96 0.66 -8.12
C GLU A 359 26.21 1.97 -8.42
N GLY A 360 26.39 2.98 -7.57
CA GLY A 360 25.74 4.28 -7.70
C GLY A 360 24.41 4.41 -6.96
N TYR A 361 23.84 3.30 -6.45
CA TYR A 361 22.58 3.30 -5.68
C TYR A 361 22.78 2.69 -4.30
N THR A 362 23.27 1.44 -4.25
CA THR A 362 23.55 0.72 -3.01
C THR A 362 25.04 0.32 -3.03
N ARG A 363 25.37 -0.94 -2.82
CA ARG A 363 26.73 -1.45 -2.92
C ARG A 363 26.86 -2.35 -4.16
N GLU A 364 28.00 -2.35 -4.81
CA GLU A 364 28.28 -3.06 -6.07
C GLU A 364 27.88 -4.54 -6.08
N ASP A 365 28.00 -5.21 -4.92
CA ASP A 365 27.72 -6.64 -4.74
C ASP A 365 26.25 -6.96 -4.48
N HIS A 366 25.37 -5.95 -4.32
CA HIS A 366 23.99 -6.13 -3.86
C HIS A 366 23.21 -7.16 -4.69
N GLN A 367 23.23 -7.03 -6.02
CA GLN A 367 22.49 -7.93 -6.91
C GLN A 367 22.99 -9.39 -6.78
N ASP A 368 24.32 -9.57 -6.70
CA ASP A 368 24.95 -10.90 -6.59
C ASP A 368 24.57 -11.55 -5.25
N VAL A 369 24.70 -10.79 -4.15
CA VAL A 369 24.36 -11.27 -2.80
C VAL A 369 22.87 -11.67 -2.74
N ALA A 370 21.98 -10.81 -3.27
CA ALA A 370 20.54 -11.10 -3.28
C ALA A 370 20.24 -12.40 -4.04
N ASN A 371 20.79 -12.55 -5.25
CA ASN A 371 20.59 -13.74 -6.08
C ASN A 371 21.14 -15.00 -5.38
N GLN A 372 22.30 -14.89 -4.74
CA GLN A 372 22.92 -16.03 -4.05
C GLN A 372 22.12 -16.42 -2.80
N LEU A 373 21.74 -15.47 -1.96
CA LEU A 373 20.93 -15.74 -0.77
C LEU A 373 19.62 -16.42 -1.14
N PHE A 374 18.94 -15.91 -2.19
CA PHE A 374 17.70 -16.51 -2.70
C PHE A 374 17.93 -17.96 -3.15
N SER A 375 18.98 -18.20 -3.96
CA SER A 375 19.32 -19.53 -4.46
C SER A 375 19.64 -20.50 -3.31
N CYS A 376 20.47 -20.06 -2.35
CA CYS A 376 20.83 -20.89 -1.20
C CYS A 376 19.60 -21.21 -0.33
N TYR A 377 18.70 -20.22 -0.11
CA TYR A 377 17.51 -20.46 0.69
C TYR A 377 16.52 -21.39 -0.02
N ALA A 378 16.46 -21.36 -1.35
CA ALA A 378 15.66 -22.35 -2.11
C ALA A 378 16.17 -23.77 -1.86
N ARG A 379 17.50 -23.98 -1.87
CA ARG A 379 18.12 -25.28 -1.58
C ARG A 379 17.88 -25.76 -0.13
N VAL A 380 17.67 -24.84 0.82
CA VAL A 380 17.27 -25.21 2.18
C VAL A 380 15.95 -25.98 2.17
N GLY A 381 15.01 -25.57 1.30
CA GLY A 381 13.74 -26.29 1.11
C GLY A 381 13.95 -27.74 0.71
N ASP A 382 14.84 -27.96 -0.27
CA ASP A 382 15.18 -29.32 -0.73
C ASP A 382 15.83 -30.14 0.38
N ALA A 383 16.78 -29.56 1.12
CA ALA A 383 17.45 -30.25 2.25
C ALA A 383 16.46 -30.60 3.36
N ARG A 384 15.50 -29.72 3.67
CA ARG A 384 14.42 -29.99 4.65
C ARG A 384 13.51 -31.13 4.18
N ALA A 385 13.13 -31.11 2.91
CA ALA A 385 12.30 -32.17 2.33
C ALA A 385 13.02 -33.52 2.41
N LEU A 386 14.31 -33.55 2.08
CA LEU A 386 15.13 -34.77 2.18
C LEU A 386 15.24 -35.24 3.63
N ALA A 387 15.53 -34.31 4.57
CA ALA A 387 15.64 -34.60 6.01
C ALA A 387 14.36 -35.23 6.56
N SER A 388 13.19 -34.78 6.08
CA SER A 388 11.90 -35.30 6.53
C SER A 388 11.67 -36.77 6.12
N VAL A 389 12.35 -37.21 5.06
CA VAL A 389 12.23 -38.59 4.53
C VAL A 389 13.27 -39.54 5.13
N ILE A 390 14.55 -39.11 5.17
CA ILE A 390 15.64 -40.00 5.59
C ILE A 390 16.20 -39.70 7.00
N GLY A 391 15.81 -38.59 7.58
CA GLY A 391 16.34 -38.11 8.88
C GLY A 391 17.57 -37.20 8.71
N GLU A 392 17.74 -36.23 9.64
CA GLU A 392 18.84 -35.26 9.59
C GLU A 392 20.21 -35.93 9.67
N ASP A 393 20.35 -37.06 10.43
CA ASP A 393 21.60 -37.76 10.63
C ASP A 393 22.16 -38.34 9.32
N GLU A 394 21.28 -38.77 8.41
CA GLU A 394 21.66 -39.41 7.14
C GLU A 394 21.95 -38.42 6.01
N LEU A 395 21.77 -37.12 6.25
CA LEU A 395 22.03 -36.07 5.24
C LEU A 395 23.51 -35.97 4.94
N SER A 396 23.84 -35.60 3.71
CA SER A 396 25.22 -35.28 3.31
C SER A 396 25.77 -34.11 4.16
N PRO A 397 27.10 -34.02 4.32
CA PRO A 397 27.68 -32.88 5.04
C PRO A 397 27.29 -31.52 4.45
N LEU A 398 27.08 -31.47 3.15
CA LEU A 398 26.63 -30.24 2.46
C LEU A 398 25.19 -29.90 2.80
N ASP A 399 24.26 -30.87 2.78
CA ASP A 399 22.86 -30.63 3.14
C ASP A 399 22.73 -30.19 4.59
N LYS A 400 23.53 -30.73 5.48
CA LYS A 400 23.60 -30.29 6.89
C LYS A 400 23.98 -28.80 6.98
N LYS A 401 24.97 -28.37 6.18
CA LYS A 401 25.35 -26.94 6.10
C LYS A 401 24.21 -26.07 5.58
N TYR A 402 23.46 -26.57 4.58
CA TYR A 402 22.27 -25.82 4.10
C TYR A 402 21.20 -25.71 5.18
N LEU A 403 20.98 -26.74 6.00
CA LEU A 403 20.04 -26.64 7.13
C LEU A 403 20.50 -25.61 8.17
N GLU A 404 21.81 -25.60 8.47
CA GLU A 404 22.42 -24.60 9.37
C GLU A 404 22.26 -23.20 8.80
N PHE A 405 22.60 -23.01 7.53
CA PHE A 405 22.42 -21.74 6.81
C PHE A 405 20.94 -21.29 6.89
N GLY A 406 19.99 -22.19 6.62
CA GLY A 406 18.55 -21.86 6.65
C GLY A 406 18.09 -21.36 8.00
N LYS A 407 18.48 -22.04 9.08
CA LYS A 407 18.15 -21.63 10.46
C LYS A 407 18.76 -20.25 10.79
N ALA A 408 20.03 -20.03 10.39
CA ALA A 408 20.72 -18.76 10.60
C ALA A 408 20.09 -17.62 9.74
N PHE A 409 19.74 -17.91 8.49
CA PHE A 409 19.14 -16.96 7.56
C PHE A 409 17.77 -16.49 8.10
N GLU A 410 16.92 -17.42 8.51
CA GLU A 410 15.62 -17.09 9.08
C GLU A 410 15.74 -16.24 10.35
N LYS A 411 16.71 -16.59 11.21
CA LYS A 411 16.87 -15.91 12.50
C LYS A 411 17.57 -14.55 12.40
N ARG A 412 18.57 -14.39 11.52
CA ARG A 412 19.46 -13.23 11.50
C ARG A 412 19.20 -12.28 10.34
N PHE A 413 18.75 -12.81 9.20
CA PHE A 413 18.48 -11.98 8.01
C PHE A 413 17.00 -11.61 7.93
N ILE A 414 16.10 -12.60 7.92
CA ILE A 414 14.66 -12.35 7.92
C ILE A 414 14.24 -11.79 9.28
N GLY A 415 14.65 -12.47 10.35
CA GLY A 415 14.35 -12.08 11.73
C GLY A 415 15.05 -10.78 12.14
N GLN A 416 14.27 -9.84 12.66
CA GLN A 416 14.72 -8.51 13.01
C GLN A 416 13.80 -7.95 14.10
N ASP A 417 14.34 -7.19 15.05
CA ASP A 417 13.51 -6.54 16.06
C ASP A 417 12.62 -5.47 15.39
N PRO A 418 11.38 -5.26 15.85
CA PRO A 418 10.51 -4.23 15.29
C PRO A 418 11.05 -2.79 15.34
N HIS A 419 12.07 -2.56 16.16
CA HIS A 419 12.73 -1.24 16.28
C HIS A 419 14.10 -1.20 15.58
N ASP A 420 14.57 -2.33 15.05
CA ASP A 420 15.82 -2.36 14.27
C ASP A 420 15.61 -1.60 12.95
N ASN A 421 16.52 -0.67 12.68
CA ASN A 421 16.53 0.09 11.42
C ASN A 421 17.88 -0.14 10.74
N ARG A 422 17.97 -1.21 9.95
CA ARG A 422 19.21 -1.62 9.32
C ARG A 422 19.47 -0.83 8.04
N THR A 423 20.73 -0.45 7.84
CA THR A 423 21.13 0.12 6.55
C THR A 423 21.24 -1.00 5.51
N VAL A 424 21.27 -0.62 4.23
CA VAL A 424 21.53 -1.59 3.15
C VAL A 424 22.90 -2.25 3.34
N ILE A 425 23.89 -1.49 3.82
CA ILE A 425 25.23 -2.01 4.08
C ILE A 425 25.21 -3.07 5.20
N ASP A 426 24.49 -2.79 6.30
CA ASP A 426 24.34 -3.77 7.39
C ASP A 426 23.68 -5.06 6.86
N THR A 427 22.64 -4.90 6.07
CA THR A 427 21.89 -6.00 5.44
C THR A 427 22.81 -6.87 4.58
N LEU A 428 23.62 -6.25 3.71
CA LEU A 428 24.55 -6.95 2.83
C LEU A 428 25.66 -7.64 3.64
N ASN A 429 26.15 -7.01 4.71
CA ASN A 429 27.16 -7.61 5.59
C ASN A 429 26.61 -8.86 6.29
N ILE A 430 25.37 -8.80 6.81
CA ILE A 430 24.69 -9.98 7.36
C ILE A 430 24.58 -11.08 6.29
N GLY A 431 24.24 -10.69 5.06
CA GLY A 431 24.20 -11.62 3.93
C GLY A 431 25.52 -12.35 3.73
N TRP A 432 26.64 -11.61 3.71
CA TRP A 432 27.98 -12.20 3.55
C TRP A 432 28.38 -13.13 4.72
N GLU A 433 28.06 -12.74 5.95
CA GLU A 433 28.31 -13.61 7.12
C GLU A 433 27.58 -14.95 6.99
N LEU A 434 26.34 -14.91 6.49
CA LEU A 434 25.56 -16.13 6.28
C LEU A 434 26.10 -16.97 5.13
N LEU A 435 26.49 -16.34 4.01
CA LEU A 435 27.10 -17.05 2.88
C LEU A 435 28.43 -17.69 3.27
N GLY A 436 29.15 -17.14 4.26
CA GLY A 436 30.36 -17.71 4.81
C GLY A 436 30.17 -19.09 5.48
N LEU A 437 28.94 -19.46 5.85
CA LEU A 437 28.61 -20.80 6.39
C LEU A 437 28.71 -21.90 5.32
N LEU A 438 28.63 -21.50 4.04
CA LEU A 438 28.62 -22.42 2.91
C LEU A 438 30.01 -22.43 2.23
N PRO A 439 30.41 -23.55 1.64
CA PRO A 439 31.67 -23.60 0.88
C PRO A 439 31.63 -22.62 -0.30
N ARG A 440 32.79 -22.03 -0.59
CA ARG A 440 32.93 -21.05 -1.69
C ARG A 440 32.41 -21.61 -3.02
N GLU A 441 32.59 -22.89 -3.25
CA GLU A 441 32.18 -23.59 -4.49
C GLU A 441 30.65 -23.59 -4.70
N GLU A 442 29.89 -23.38 -3.64
CA GLU A 442 28.40 -23.29 -3.69
C GLU A 442 27.90 -21.90 -4.08
N LEU A 443 28.79 -20.90 -4.10
CA LEU A 443 28.40 -19.49 -4.37
C LEU A 443 28.55 -19.15 -5.87
N ASP A 444 27.82 -19.87 -6.70
CA ASP A 444 27.93 -19.83 -8.17
C ASP A 444 27.19 -18.64 -8.82
N ARG A 445 26.43 -17.84 -8.03
CA ARG A 445 25.69 -16.68 -8.51
C ARG A 445 26.44 -15.37 -8.33
N ILE A 446 27.66 -15.41 -7.77
CA ILE A 446 28.47 -14.23 -7.45
C ILE A 446 29.69 -14.19 -8.34
N ASP A 447 30.00 -13.03 -8.91
CA ASP A 447 31.22 -12.86 -9.70
C ASP A 447 32.46 -13.15 -8.84
N THR A 448 33.45 -13.79 -9.46
CA THR A 448 34.69 -14.22 -8.77
C THR A 448 35.42 -13.05 -8.10
N LYS A 449 35.41 -11.86 -8.72
CA LYS A 449 36.06 -10.66 -8.15
C LYS A 449 35.36 -10.23 -6.86
N ILE A 450 34.04 -10.28 -6.86
CA ILE A 450 33.20 -9.94 -5.69
C ILE A 450 33.47 -10.97 -4.58
N LEU A 451 33.54 -12.28 -4.93
CA LEU A 451 33.91 -13.34 -3.98
C LEU A 451 35.27 -13.09 -3.36
N ASP A 452 36.29 -12.74 -4.17
CA ASP A 452 37.64 -12.48 -3.69
C ASP A 452 37.70 -11.29 -2.71
N GLN A 453 36.79 -10.33 -2.88
CA GLN A 453 36.74 -9.11 -2.07
C GLN A 453 35.97 -9.31 -0.76
N TYR A 454 34.83 -9.97 -0.79
CA TYR A 454 33.88 -10.00 0.32
C TYR A 454 33.75 -11.33 1.05
N TYR A 455 34.01 -12.47 0.36
CA TYR A 455 33.78 -13.78 0.96
C TYR A 455 34.80 -14.09 2.07
N LYS A 456 34.28 -14.50 3.22
CA LYS A 456 35.07 -14.96 4.36
C LYS A 456 34.42 -16.25 4.90
N PRO A 457 35.12 -17.37 4.91
CA PRO A 457 34.53 -18.58 5.49
C PRO A 457 34.35 -18.41 6.99
N ALA A 458 33.21 -18.92 7.53
CA ALA A 458 32.82 -18.81 8.93
C ALA A 458 33.68 -19.75 9.84
#